data_9ab9b3231633eb2652787285260a60d6
#
_entry.id   9ab9b3231633eb2652787285260a60d6
#
_cell.length_a   1.000
_cell.length_b   1.000
_cell.length_c   1.000
_cell.angle_alpha   90.00
_cell.angle_beta   90.00
_cell.angle_gamma   90.00
#
_symmetry.space_group_name_H-M   'P 1'
#
loop_
_entity.id
_entity.type
_entity.pdbx_description
1 polymer ?
#
loop_
_entity_poly.entity_id
_entity_poly.type
_entity_poly.pdbx_seq_one_letter_code
_entity_poly.pdbx_strand_id
1 'polypeptide(L)'
;MKVSLLLLISCAVACGQENEYNGIYKGREGNIFSQKPNAFLVEVTRTRKPGKALDVGMGQGRNSIYLARRGWNVTGFDASDEGVRVARAEAGRLGIKLDARVTTFDQFDFGENAWDLIVLMYVPAREIAPKVARALKPGGAIVIEDRHRETRRVWPEGGLFGNNELPTLFPDLRVLRYEDFWGVPDWQAERIEERIVHLIAEKPSPAEPGCLWKGKVVPEGGDICWDKAVKFRCTDGGWLFTRQSCE
;
A
#
# COMPACT_ATOMS: atom_id res chain seq x y z
N MET A 1 -0.61 59.74 -36.47
CA MET A 1 -1.23 58.70 -35.64
C MET A 1 -0.18 57.63 -35.37
N LYS A 2 0.44 57.65 -34.16
CA LYS A 2 1.38 56.62 -33.72
C LYS A 2 0.63 55.70 -32.79
N VAL A 3 0.44 54.43 -33.20
CA VAL A 3 -0.15 53.38 -32.38
C VAL A 3 1.00 52.74 -31.57
N SER A 4 1.05 53.05 -30.28
CA SER A 4 1.97 52.37 -29.33
C SER A 4 1.37 51.03 -28.98
N LEU A 5 2.08 49.96 -29.40
CA LEU A 5 1.79 48.58 -29.02
C LEU A 5 2.39 48.32 -27.63
N LEU A 6 1.52 48.35 -26.61
CA LEU A 6 1.89 47.90 -25.24
C LEU A 6 1.98 46.36 -25.24
N LEU A 7 3.21 45.84 -25.20
CA LEU A 7 3.47 44.47 -24.88
C LEU A 7 3.16 44.28 -23.39
N LEU A 8 2.05 43.63 -23.07
CA LEU A 8 1.77 43.08 -21.76
C LEU A 8 2.66 41.81 -21.60
N ILE A 9 3.80 42.00 -20.96
CA ILE A 9 4.60 40.84 -20.44
C ILE A 9 3.82 40.31 -19.26
N SER A 10 3.05 39.24 -19.51
CA SER A 10 2.47 38.39 -18.45
C SER A 10 3.63 37.68 -17.74
N CYS A 11 4.11 38.28 -16.66
CA CYS A 11 4.97 37.61 -15.71
C CYS A 11 4.11 36.58 -14.98
N ALA A 12 4.03 35.37 -15.50
CA ALA A 12 3.54 34.22 -14.75
C ALA A 12 4.54 33.97 -13.61
N VAL A 13 4.30 34.65 -12.50
CA VAL A 13 4.88 34.28 -11.20
C VAL A 13 4.33 32.89 -10.92
N ALA A 14 5.12 31.88 -11.16
CA ALA A 14 4.91 30.54 -10.60
C ALA A 14 5.07 30.68 -9.08
N CYS A 15 4.04 31.20 -8.42
CA CYS A 15 3.88 31.12 -6.99
C CYS A 15 3.64 29.66 -6.72
N GLY A 16 4.72 28.93 -6.35
CA GLY A 16 4.61 27.55 -5.92
C GLY A 16 3.60 27.52 -4.76
N GLN A 17 2.43 26.93 -4.99
CA GLN A 17 1.49 26.68 -3.90
C GLN A 17 2.23 25.83 -2.89
N GLU A 18 2.46 26.39 -1.70
CA GLU A 18 3.02 25.65 -0.58
C GLU A 18 2.06 24.49 -0.30
N ASN A 19 2.58 23.26 -0.27
CA ASN A 19 1.77 22.10 0.03
C ASN A 19 1.13 22.30 1.42
N GLU A 20 -0.19 22.12 1.51
CA GLU A 20 -0.97 22.40 2.74
C GLU A 20 -0.43 21.64 3.96
N TYR A 21 0.12 20.44 3.76
CA TYR A 21 0.72 19.65 4.82
C TYR A 21 2.06 20.22 5.35
N ASN A 22 2.73 21.08 4.58
CA ASN A 22 3.99 21.68 5.02
C ASN A 22 3.84 22.50 6.33
N GLY A 23 2.69 23.18 6.48
CA GLY A 23 2.37 23.92 7.70
C GLY A 23 2.36 23.02 8.93
N ILE A 24 1.76 21.84 8.82
CA ILE A 24 1.65 20.84 9.87
C ILE A 24 3.05 20.29 10.25
N TYR A 25 3.84 19.89 9.25
CA TYR A 25 5.19 19.33 9.50
C TYR A 25 6.18 20.38 10.03
N LYS A 26 5.99 21.67 9.74
CA LYS A 26 6.75 22.78 10.33
C LYS A 26 6.34 23.09 11.78
N GLY A 27 5.35 22.39 12.30
CA GLY A 27 4.87 22.58 13.66
C GLY A 27 4.07 23.86 13.87
N ARG A 28 3.65 24.57 12.81
CA ARG A 28 2.84 25.80 12.89
C ARG A 28 1.48 25.57 13.53
N GLU A 29 0.93 24.38 13.38
CA GLU A 29 -0.38 23.96 13.90
C GLU A 29 -0.24 22.99 15.09
N GLY A 30 0.98 22.84 15.62
CA GLY A 30 1.33 21.78 16.57
C GLY A 30 1.64 20.47 15.87
N ASN A 31 2.28 19.53 16.56
CA ASN A 31 2.56 18.21 16.02
C ASN A 31 1.32 17.33 16.18
N ILE A 32 0.41 17.39 15.21
CA ILE A 32 -0.85 16.65 15.24
C ILE A 32 -0.68 15.18 14.82
N PHE A 33 0.46 14.83 14.18
CA PHE A 33 0.70 13.47 13.70
C PHE A 33 1.51 12.64 14.69
N SER A 34 1.05 11.42 14.91
CA SER A 34 1.77 10.42 15.70
C SER A 34 3.14 10.10 15.11
N GLN A 35 4.14 9.99 15.97
CA GLN A 35 5.49 9.51 15.62
C GLN A 35 5.59 7.97 15.65
N LYS A 36 4.59 7.30 16.24
CA LYS A 36 4.56 5.83 16.29
C LYS A 36 4.14 5.27 14.93
N PRO A 37 4.71 4.12 14.52
CA PRO A 37 4.26 3.45 13.32
C PRO A 37 2.78 3.05 13.47
N ASN A 38 2.10 2.93 12.35
CA ASN A 38 0.71 2.48 12.33
C ASN A 38 0.59 1.08 12.95
N ALA A 39 -0.34 0.89 13.88
CA ALA A 39 -0.48 -0.33 14.66
C ALA A 39 -0.88 -1.52 13.79
N PHE A 40 -1.77 -1.30 12.81
CA PHE A 40 -2.17 -2.33 11.86
C PHE A 40 -1.01 -2.77 10.97
N LEU A 41 -0.20 -1.83 10.46
CA LEU A 41 1.02 -2.16 9.72
C LEU A 41 2.00 -2.98 10.56
N VAL A 42 2.19 -2.62 11.84
CA VAL A 42 3.06 -3.35 12.78
C VAL A 42 2.58 -4.79 12.92
N GLU A 43 1.28 -5.00 13.13
CA GLU A 43 0.66 -6.31 13.25
C GLU A 43 0.91 -7.16 11.99
N VAL A 44 0.55 -6.62 10.82
CA VAL A 44 0.62 -7.33 9.53
C VAL A 44 2.04 -7.72 9.16
N THR A 45 3.02 -6.85 9.44
CA THR A 45 4.40 -7.09 9.02
C THR A 45 5.23 -7.89 10.02
N ARG A 46 4.67 -8.19 11.20
CA ARG A 46 5.39 -8.92 12.26
C ARG A 46 5.94 -10.28 11.81
N THR A 47 5.18 -10.99 11.00
CA THR A 47 5.49 -12.34 10.51
C THR A 47 5.90 -12.37 9.04
N ARG A 48 5.83 -11.24 8.33
CA ARG A 48 6.22 -11.19 6.93
C ARG A 48 7.74 -11.10 6.79
N LYS A 49 8.28 -11.85 5.82
CA LYS A 49 9.71 -11.76 5.46
C LYS A 49 9.98 -10.40 4.80
N PRO A 50 10.99 -9.64 5.26
CA PRO A 50 11.36 -8.38 4.64
C PRO A 50 11.77 -8.54 3.17
N GLY A 51 11.37 -7.57 2.36
CA GLY A 51 11.68 -7.43 0.95
C GLY A 51 11.74 -5.95 0.57
N LYS A 52 11.29 -5.59 -0.64
CA LYS A 52 11.13 -4.19 -1.06
C LYS A 52 9.77 -3.67 -0.64
N ALA A 53 9.74 -2.56 0.08
CA ALA A 53 8.52 -1.89 0.51
C ALA A 53 8.40 -0.48 -0.08
N LEU A 54 7.18 -0.11 -0.48
CA LEU A 54 6.81 1.23 -0.89
C LEU A 54 5.85 1.81 0.14
N ASP A 55 6.19 2.97 0.71
CA ASP A 55 5.33 3.74 1.60
C ASP A 55 4.81 4.97 0.83
N VAL A 56 3.53 4.92 0.47
CA VAL A 56 2.86 5.91 -0.37
C VAL A 56 2.27 7.00 0.50
N GLY A 57 2.66 8.27 0.27
CA GLY A 57 2.26 9.36 1.16
C GLY A 57 2.91 9.22 2.54
N MET A 58 4.22 8.99 2.57
CA MET A 58 4.94 8.61 3.79
C MET A 58 5.00 9.69 4.86
N GLY A 59 4.70 10.95 4.53
CA GLY A 59 4.79 12.10 5.41
C GLY A 59 6.16 12.22 6.08
N GLN A 60 6.14 12.31 7.41
CA GLN A 60 7.36 12.35 8.25
C GLN A 60 8.05 10.98 8.43
N GLY A 61 7.60 9.93 7.72
CA GLY A 61 8.28 8.64 7.60
C GLY A 61 8.10 7.66 8.76
N ARG A 62 7.09 7.82 9.64
CA ARG A 62 6.88 6.94 10.80
C ARG A 62 6.80 5.45 10.42
N ASN A 63 6.11 5.14 9.33
CA ASN A 63 5.94 3.78 8.81
C ASN A 63 7.19 3.31 8.04
N SER A 64 7.75 4.17 7.19
CA SER A 64 8.99 3.91 6.45
C SER A 64 10.14 3.56 7.38
N ILE A 65 10.36 4.35 8.43
CA ILE A 65 11.41 4.13 9.42
C ILE A 65 11.20 2.82 10.19
N TYR A 66 9.96 2.53 10.58
CA TYR A 66 9.63 1.27 11.22
C TYR A 66 9.98 0.07 10.32
N LEU A 67 9.53 0.09 9.06
CA LEU A 67 9.82 -0.99 8.11
C LEU A 67 11.32 -1.15 7.87
N ALA A 68 12.05 -0.06 7.68
CA ALA A 68 13.50 -0.10 7.48
C ALA A 68 14.24 -0.70 8.69
N ARG A 69 13.82 -0.37 9.92
CA ARG A 69 14.34 -1.01 11.15
C ARG A 69 14.05 -2.49 11.24
N ARG A 70 13.02 -2.96 10.56
CA ARG A 70 12.64 -4.37 10.43
C ARG A 70 13.35 -5.09 9.28
N GLY A 71 14.27 -4.41 8.60
CA GLY A 71 15.09 -4.98 7.52
C GLY A 71 14.46 -4.88 6.12
N TRP A 72 13.36 -4.12 5.96
CA TRP A 72 12.80 -3.87 4.64
C TRP A 72 13.66 -2.87 3.87
N ASN A 73 13.80 -3.06 2.56
CA ASN A 73 14.37 -2.07 1.66
C ASN A 73 13.25 -1.09 1.26
N VAL A 74 13.22 0.07 1.91
CA VAL A 74 12.08 1.00 1.85
C VAL A 74 12.36 2.15 0.91
N THR A 75 11.45 2.37 -0.02
CA THR A 75 11.25 3.64 -0.72
C THR A 75 9.97 4.25 -0.18
N GLY A 76 10.01 5.52 0.22
CA GLY A 76 8.83 6.29 0.59
C GLY A 76 8.77 7.57 -0.21
N PHE A 77 7.59 8.05 -0.52
CA PHE A 77 7.43 9.35 -1.15
C PHE A 77 6.26 10.14 -0.58
N ASP A 78 6.36 11.44 -0.68
CA ASP A 78 5.32 12.38 -0.27
C ASP A 78 5.40 13.65 -1.13
N ALA A 79 4.29 14.33 -1.31
CA ALA A 79 4.25 15.62 -1.99
C ALA A 79 4.77 16.77 -1.10
N SER A 80 4.77 16.57 0.25
CA SER A 80 5.32 17.52 1.21
C SER A 80 6.84 17.40 1.27
N ASP A 81 7.56 18.39 0.79
CA ASP A 81 9.01 18.48 0.91
C ASP A 81 9.45 18.58 2.38
N GLU A 82 8.66 19.23 3.22
CA GLU A 82 8.93 19.33 4.65
C GLU A 82 8.74 17.97 5.36
N GLY A 83 7.67 17.23 5.04
CA GLY A 83 7.48 15.86 5.53
C GLY A 83 8.67 14.96 5.20
N VAL A 84 9.09 14.98 3.92
CA VAL A 84 10.26 14.22 3.46
C VAL A 84 11.55 14.68 4.14
N ARG A 85 11.72 15.99 4.36
CA ARG A 85 12.88 16.53 5.09
C ARG A 85 12.95 15.98 6.52
N VAL A 86 11.82 15.98 7.24
CA VAL A 86 11.72 15.42 8.60
C VAL A 86 12.05 13.93 8.59
N ALA A 87 11.49 13.16 7.65
CA ALA A 87 11.75 11.74 7.53
C ALA A 87 13.24 11.44 7.28
N ARG A 88 13.89 12.17 6.36
CA ARG A 88 15.32 12.03 6.09
C ARG A 88 16.19 12.36 7.31
N ALA A 89 15.86 13.44 8.02
CA ALA A 89 16.58 13.85 9.22
C ALA A 89 16.50 12.77 10.31
N GLU A 90 15.33 12.22 10.56
CA GLU A 90 15.13 11.16 11.55
C GLU A 90 15.81 9.85 11.16
N ALA A 91 15.69 9.44 9.87
CA ALA A 91 16.40 8.27 9.36
C ALA A 91 17.92 8.43 9.52
N GLY A 92 18.47 9.61 9.21
CA GLY A 92 19.89 9.92 9.39
C GLY A 92 20.31 9.86 10.86
N ARG A 93 19.53 10.45 11.77
CA ARG A 93 19.77 10.41 13.22
C ARG A 93 19.82 8.97 13.76
N LEU A 94 19.01 8.08 13.19
CA LEU A 94 18.92 6.67 13.58
C LEU A 94 19.90 5.76 12.82
N GLY A 95 20.68 6.29 11.86
CA GLY A 95 21.56 5.50 11.01
C GLY A 95 20.81 4.53 10.07
N ILE A 96 19.58 4.86 9.68
CA ILE A 96 18.71 4.04 8.84
C ILE A 96 18.82 4.46 7.38
N LYS A 97 19.01 3.48 6.49
CA LYS A 97 18.92 3.72 5.05
C LYS A 97 17.46 3.81 4.63
N LEU A 98 17.04 4.97 4.11
CA LEU A 98 15.70 5.24 3.62
C LEU A 98 15.80 6.00 2.28
N ASP A 99 15.18 5.48 1.23
CA ASP A 99 14.99 6.19 -0.04
C ASP A 99 13.71 7.01 0.05
N ALA A 100 13.84 8.26 0.50
CA ALA A 100 12.72 9.18 0.70
C ALA A 100 12.69 10.22 -0.44
N ARG A 101 11.56 10.35 -1.15
CA ARG A 101 11.43 11.18 -2.35
C ARG A 101 10.33 12.22 -2.22
N VAL A 102 10.58 13.43 -2.70
CA VAL A 102 9.54 14.47 -2.86
C VAL A 102 8.94 14.30 -4.26
N THR A 103 7.69 13.82 -4.33
CA THR A 103 6.97 13.64 -5.59
C THR A 103 5.48 13.38 -5.31
N THR A 104 4.63 13.57 -6.33
CA THR A 104 3.19 13.32 -6.25
C THR A 104 2.84 11.91 -6.72
N PHE A 105 1.60 11.47 -6.46
CA PHE A 105 1.07 10.17 -6.93
C PHE A 105 1.06 10.03 -8.46
N ASP A 106 0.92 11.15 -9.18
CA ASP A 106 0.90 11.15 -10.65
C ASP A 106 2.31 11.04 -11.25
N GLN A 107 3.29 11.66 -10.59
CA GLN A 107 4.67 11.72 -11.05
C GLN A 107 5.50 10.50 -10.64
N PHE A 108 5.10 9.81 -9.55
CA PHE A 108 5.83 8.64 -9.07
C PHE A 108 5.63 7.45 -10.01
N ASP A 109 6.74 6.88 -10.47
CA ASP A 109 6.72 5.61 -11.20
C ASP A 109 6.65 4.45 -10.21
N PHE A 110 5.47 3.83 -10.12
CA PHE A 110 5.23 2.66 -9.26
C PHE A 110 5.95 1.41 -9.77
N GLY A 111 6.30 1.37 -11.05
CA GLY A 111 6.86 0.19 -11.71
C GLY A 111 5.84 -0.92 -11.93
N GLU A 112 6.35 -2.09 -12.31
CA GLU A 112 5.58 -3.32 -12.47
C GLU A 112 6.29 -4.47 -11.78
N ASN A 113 5.55 -5.30 -11.01
CA ASN A 113 6.12 -6.40 -10.24
C ASN A 113 7.38 -6.00 -9.43
N ALA A 114 7.35 -4.80 -8.84
CA ALA A 114 8.51 -4.18 -8.21
C ALA A 114 8.56 -4.36 -6.68
N TRP A 115 7.39 -4.49 -6.03
CA TRP A 115 7.25 -4.38 -4.59
C TRP A 115 6.72 -5.65 -3.94
N ASP A 116 7.31 -6.02 -2.81
CA ASP A 116 6.85 -7.11 -1.95
C ASP A 116 5.78 -6.63 -0.96
N LEU A 117 5.79 -5.31 -0.65
CA LEU A 117 4.80 -4.65 0.21
C LEU A 117 4.53 -3.23 -0.31
N ILE A 118 3.26 -2.84 -0.40
CA ILE A 118 2.87 -1.44 -0.61
C ILE A 118 1.97 -1.01 0.54
N VAL A 119 2.29 0.12 1.16
CA VAL A 119 1.61 0.69 2.32
C VAL A 119 0.86 1.94 1.90
N LEU A 120 -0.43 1.99 2.20
CA LEU A 120 -1.31 3.14 1.95
C LEU A 120 -2.05 3.48 3.25
N MET A 121 -1.56 4.50 3.97
CA MET A 121 -2.18 4.94 5.21
C MET A 121 -2.75 6.34 5.02
N TYR A 122 -4.09 6.43 4.93
CA TYR A 122 -4.81 7.71 4.77
C TYR A 122 -4.42 8.47 3.50
N VAL A 123 -4.33 7.76 2.38
CA VAL A 123 -3.99 8.30 1.06
C VAL A 123 -5.10 7.98 0.04
N PRO A 124 -5.22 8.74 -1.09
CA PRO A 124 -6.31 8.58 -2.05
C PRO A 124 -6.18 7.27 -2.87
N ALA A 125 -6.44 6.14 -2.22
CA ALA A 125 -6.25 4.81 -2.81
C ALA A 125 -7.05 4.60 -4.11
N ARG A 126 -8.24 5.22 -4.28
CA ARG A 126 -9.05 5.09 -5.51
C ARG A 126 -8.29 5.50 -6.76
N GLU A 127 -7.58 6.62 -6.70
CA GLU A 127 -6.90 7.20 -7.85
C GLU A 127 -5.71 6.35 -8.30
N ILE A 128 -5.08 5.65 -7.36
CA ILE A 128 -3.83 4.92 -7.59
C ILE A 128 -3.98 3.40 -7.59
N ALA A 129 -5.16 2.86 -7.27
CA ALA A 129 -5.38 1.41 -7.12
C ALA A 129 -4.87 0.58 -8.31
N PRO A 130 -5.13 0.95 -9.59
CA PRO A 130 -4.61 0.19 -10.73
C PRO A 130 -3.08 0.21 -10.82
N LYS A 131 -2.44 1.35 -10.49
CA LYS A 131 -0.98 1.48 -10.47
C LYS A 131 -0.38 0.60 -9.37
N VAL A 132 -0.99 0.62 -8.17
CA VAL A 132 -0.59 -0.17 -7.00
C VAL A 132 -0.71 -1.67 -7.26
N ALA A 133 -1.85 -2.14 -7.79
CA ALA A 133 -2.07 -3.56 -8.10
C ALA A 133 -1.05 -4.11 -9.11
N ARG A 134 -0.76 -3.32 -10.18
CA ARG A 134 0.26 -3.68 -11.18
C ARG A 134 1.65 -3.74 -10.57
N ALA A 135 1.98 -2.80 -9.67
CA ALA A 135 3.30 -2.66 -9.08
C ALA A 135 3.67 -3.77 -8.09
N LEU A 136 2.69 -4.47 -7.51
CA LEU A 136 2.94 -5.61 -6.64
C LEU A 136 3.58 -6.76 -7.42
N LYS A 137 4.58 -7.40 -6.81
CA LYS A 137 5.06 -8.72 -7.25
C LYS A 137 4.00 -9.79 -7.00
N PRO A 138 4.02 -10.91 -7.75
CA PRO A 138 3.33 -12.11 -7.33
C PRO A 138 3.70 -12.47 -5.88
N GLY A 139 2.71 -12.72 -5.01
CA GLY A 139 2.90 -12.91 -3.57
C GLY A 139 3.14 -11.62 -2.76
N GLY A 140 3.28 -10.48 -3.43
CA GLY A 140 3.34 -9.16 -2.78
C GLY A 140 1.99 -8.73 -2.25
N ALA A 141 1.97 -7.88 -1.21
CA ALA A 141 0.76 -7.46 -0.54
C ALA A 141 0.61 -5.94 -0.44
N ILE A 142 -0.64 -5.49 -0.43
CA ILE A 142 -1.00 -4.15 0.03
C ILE A 142 -1.48 -4.19 1.48
N VAL A 143 -1.20 -3.12 2.21
CA VAL A 143 -1.75 -2.84 3.53
C VAL A 143 -2.33 -1.44 3.52
N ILE A 144 -3.61 -1.34 3.78
CA ILE A 144 -4.35 -0.08 3.74
C ILE A 144 -5.09 0.12 5.04
N GLU A 145 -4.97 1.32 5.61
CA GLU A 145 -5.86 1.85 6.64
C GLU A 145 -6.38 3.20 6.18
N ASP A 146 -7.70 3.37 6.24
CA ASP A 146 -8.34 4.63 5.91
C ASP A 146 -9.66 4.76 6.66
N ARG A 147 -10.41 5.84 6.40
CA ARG A 147 -11.65 6.18 7.08
C ARG A 147 -12.86 5.75 6.26
N HIS A 148 -13.88 5.33 6.97
CA HIS A 148 -15.21 5.13 6.40
C HIS A 148 -15.97 6.47 6.32
N ARG A 149 -16.92 6.60 5.37
CA ARG A 149 -17.74 7.83 5.22
C ARG A 149 -18.66 8.12 6.40
N GLU A 150 -18.96 7.14 7.22
CA GLU A 150 -19.70 7.31 8.48
C GLU A 150 -18.80 7.72 9.66
N THR A 151 -17.70 8.44 9.36
CA THR A 151 -16.86 9.02 10.42
C THR A 151 -17.58 10.17 11.14
N ARG A 152 -17.20 10.44 12.40
CA ARG A 152 -17.77 11.53 13.19
C ARG A 152 -17.22 12.92 12.82
N ARG A 153 -16.09 12.96 12.12
CA ARG A 153 -15.48 14.22 11.67
C ARG A 153 -15.89 14.52 10.23
N VAL A 154 -15.98 15.81 9.92
CA VAL A 154 -16.09 16.27 8.54
C VAL A 154 -14.69 16.25 7.92
N TRP A 155 -14.53 15.45 6.88
CA TRP A 155 -13.31 15.38 6.11
C TRP A 155 -13.54 15.90 4.69
N PRO A 156 -12.51 16.44 4.02
CA PRO A 156 -12.61 16.76 2.60
C PRO A 156 -13.10 15.56 1.79
N GLU A 157 -13.91 15.81 0.78
CA GLU A 157 -14.40 14.76 -0.11
C GLU A 157 -13.23 14.04 -0.80
N GLY A 158 -13.37 12.73 -1.02
CA GLY A 158 -12.44 11.90 -1.80
C GLY A 158 -11.66 10.84 -1.01
N GLY A 159 -11.48 11.01 0.31
CA GLY A 159 -10.72 10.06 1.13
C GLY A 159 -11.55 9.03 1.90
N LEU A 160 -12.89 9.05 1.81
CA LEU A 160 -13.75 8.23 2.66
C LEU A 160 -14.37 7.07 1.87
N PHE A 161 -14.33 5.87 2.46
CA PHE A 161 -14.86 4.65 1.84
C PHE A 161 -16.28 4.34 2.30
N GLY A 162 -17.10 3.82 1.40
CA GLY A 162 -18.40 3.23 1.74
C GLY A 162 -18.28 1.78 2.20
N ASN A 163 -19.43 1.20 2.58
CA ASN A 163 -19.52 -0.21 3.00
C ASN A 163 -18.91 -1.12 1.93
N ASN A 164 -17.92 -1.91 2.30
CA ASN A 164 -17.24 -2.90 1.44
C ASN A 164 -16.63 -2.32 0.15
N GLU A 165 -16.49 -1.00 0.03
CA GLU A 165 -15.99 -0.36 -1.18
C GLU A 165 -14.48 -0.62 -1.38
N LEU A 166 -13.68 -0.51 -0.32
CA LEU A 166 -12.22 -0.57 -0.44
C LEU A 166 -11.70 -1.85 -1.12
N PRO A 167 -12.21 -3.07 -0.81
CA PRO A 167 -11.78 -4.28 -1.51
C PRO A 167 -12.09 -4.27 -3.02
N THR A 168 -13.16 -3.59 -3.44
CA THR A 168 -13.57 -3.56 -4.86
C THR A 168 -12.60 -2.80 -5.75
N LEU A 169 -11.73 -1.97 -5.18
CA LEU A 169 -10.69 -1.25 -5.92
C LEU A 169 -9.59 -2.18 -6.43
N PHE A 170 -9.51 -3.40 -5.89
CA PHE A 170 -8.44 -4.37 -6.17
C PHE A 170 -9.01 -5.73 -6.57
N PRO A 171 -9.78 -5.82 -7.68
CA PRO A 171 -10.52 -7.03 -8.05
C PRO A 171 -9.60 -8.23 -8.34
N ASP A 172 -8.37 -7.97 -8.78
CA ASP A 172 -7.39 -9.00 -9.12
C ASP A 172 -6.52 -9.44 -7.93
N LEU A 173 -6.70 -8.83 -6.75
CA LEU A 173 -5.99 -9.20 -5.55
C LEU A 173 -6.83 -10.13 -4.68
N ARG A 174 -6.19 -11.11 -4.07
CA ARG A 174 -6.81 -11.96 -3.06
C ARG A 174 -6.91 -11.21 -1.75
N VAL A 175 -8.12 -10.91 -1.30
CA VAL A 175 -8.37 -10.30 0.02
C VAL A 175 -8.02 -11.32 1.10
N LEU A 176 -7.05 -10.97 1.96
CA LEU A 176 -6.65 -11.78 3.10
C LEU A 176 -7.40 -11.37 4.37
N ARG A 177 -7.67 -10.07 4.51
CA ARG A 177 -8.41 -9.50 5.64
C ARG A 177 -9.02 -8.17 5.20
N TYR A 178 -10.27 -7.96 5.56
CA TYR A 178 -10.98 -6.68 5.48
C TYR A 178 -11.72 -6.47 6.78
N GLU A 179 -11.61 -5.28 7.34
CA GLU A 179 -12.28 -4.87 8.56
C GLU A 179 -12.89 -3.49 8.39
N ASP A 180 -14.05 -3.31 8.99
CA ASP A 180 -14.79 -2.06 9.04
C ASP A 180 -15.35 -1.93 10.46
N PHE A 181 -14.80 -1.01 11.26
CA PHE A 181 -15.05 -0.94 12.68
C PHE A 181 -14.92 0.48 13.25
N TRP A 182 -15.49 0.70 14.43
CA TRP A 182 -15.26 1.92 15.20
C TRP A 182 -14.00 1.77 16.05
N GLY A 183 -13.07 2.75 15.93
CA GLY A 183 -11.81 2.75 16.65
C GLY A 183 -11.17 4.12 16.68
N VAL A 184 -10.06 4.23 17.36
CA VAL A 184 -9.27 5.47 17.42
C VAL A 184 -8.14 5.37 16.40
N PRO A 185 -8.14 6.19 15.33
CA PRO A 185 -7.03 6.25 14.40
C PRO A 185 -5.72 6.59 15.12
N ASP A 186 -4.65 5.91 14.77
CA ASP A 186 -3.37 6.07 15.48
C ASP A 186 -2.51 7.22 14.97
N TRP A 187 -2.93 7.91 13.91
CA TRP A 187 -2.18 9.01 13.33
C TRP A 187 -2.34 10.33 14.07
N GLN A 188 -3.47 10.52 14.78
CA GLN A 188 -3.80 11.78 15.47
C GLN A 188 -3.43 11.74 16.96
N ALA A 189 -3.09 12.91 17.49
CA ALA A 189 -2.83 13.07 18.93
C ALA A 189 -4.13 12.99 19.77
N GLU A 190 -5.23 13.49 19.22
CA GLU A 190 -6.56 13.41 19.83
C GLU A 190 -7.15 12.01 19.66
N ARG A 191 -7.66 11.46 20.76
CA ARG A 191 -8.26 10.10 20.77
C ARG A 191 -9.75 10.16 20.47
N ILE A 192 -10.10 10.54 19.24
CA ILE A 192 -11.50 10.57 18.79
C ILE A 192 -11.77 9.29 18.00
N GLU A 193 -12.83 8.56 18.39
CA GLU A 193 -13.30 7.41 17.62
C GLU A 193 -13.80 7.82 16.24
N GLU A 194 -13.35 7.10 15.25
CA GLU A 194 -13.79 7.19 13.86
C GLU A 194 -14.11 5.79 13.34
N ARG A 195 -14.91 5.70 12.29
CA ARG A 195 -15.10 4.43 11.60
C ARG A 195 -13.95 4.24 10.62
N ILE A 196 -13.20 3.15 10.82
CA ILE A 196 -11.94 2.84 10.14
C ILE A 196 -12.14 1.62 9.26
N VAL A 197 -11.49 1.60 8.12
CA VAL A 197 -11.40 0.43 7.24
C VAL A 197 -9.97 -0.05 7.12
N HIS A 198 -9.78 -1.36 7.26
CA HIS A 198 -8.49 -2.04 7.05
C HIS A 198 -8.59 -2.98 5.88
N LEU A 199 -7.54 -3.06 5.06
CA LEU A 199 -7.42 -4.05 4.01
C LEU A 199 -6.02 -4.62 3.96
N ILE A 200 -5.93 -5.94 3.92
CA ILE A 200 -4.76 -6.67 3.45
C ILE A 200 -5.22 -7.46 2.23
N ALA A 201 -4.58 -7.22 1.09
CA ALA A 201 -4.79 -8.02 -0.10
C ALA A 201 -3.46 -8.36 -0.76
N GLU A 202 -3.39 -9.50 -1.42
CA GLU A 202 -2.16 -10.06 -1.97
C GLU A 202 -2.34 -10.35 -3.47
N LYS A 203 -1.35 -9.99 -4.27
CA LYS A 203 -1.31 -10.39 -5.67
C LYS A 203 -1.08 -11.90 -5.74
N PRO A 204 -2.01 -12.67 -6.34
CA PRO A 204 -1.82 -14.11 -6.46
C PRO A 204 -0.47 -14.42 -7.11
N SER A 205 0.29 -15.34 -6.53
CA SER A 205 1.41 -15.93 -7.24
C SER A 205 0.85 -16.81 -8.35
N PRO A 206 1.51 -16.89 -9.50
CA PRO A 206 1.22 -17.97 -10.42
C PRO A 206 1.25 -19.27 -9.61
N ALA A 207 0.21 -20.10 -9.76
CA ALA A 207 0.26 -21.43 -9.19
C ALA A 207 1.56 -22.08 -9.68
N GLU A 208 2.35 -22.64 -8.77
CA GLU A 208 3.44 -23.52 -9.23
C GLU A 208 2.79 -24.55 -10.15
N PRO A 209 3.36 -24.76 -11.37
CA PRO A 209 2.76 -25.68 -12.30
C PRO A 209 2.70 -27.07 -11.65
N GLY A 210 1.52 -27.44 -11.16
CA GLY A 210 1.29 -28.67 -10.45
C GLY A 210 0.20 -28.59 -9.40
N CYS A 211 -0.17 -29.74 -8.87
CA CYS A 211 -1.19 -29.88 -7.85
C CYS A 211 -0.60 -30.27 -6.51
N LEU A 212 -1.13 -29.72 -5.42
CA LEU A 212 -0.65 -30.04 -4.07
C LEU A 212 -1.26 -31.34 -3.56
N TRP A 213 -0.41 -32.31 -3.22
CA TRP A 213 -0.80 -33.57 -2.61
C TRP A 213 0.05 -33.91 -1.38
N LYS A 214 -0.59 -34.01 -0.20
CA LYS A 214 0.07 -34.31 1.08
C LYS A 214 1.34 -33.46 1.34
N GLY A 215 1.23 -32.15 1.01
CA GLY A 215 2.33 -31.18 1.19
C GLY A 215 3.43 -31.23 0.14
N LYS A 216 3.28 -32.02 -0.93
CA LYS A 216 4.21 -32.07 -2.07
C LYS A 216 3.53 -31.56 -3.34
N VAL A 217 4.29 -30.83 -4.16
CA VAL A 217 3.83 -30.43 -5.50
C VAL A 217 4.00 -31.60 -6.45
N VAL A 218 2.91 -32.03 -7.07
CA VAL A 218 2.89 -32.99 -8.17
C VAL A 218 2.87 -32.17 -9.46
N PRO A 219 3.84 -32.37 -10.37
CA PRO A 219 3.89 -31.62 -11.62
C PRO A 219 2.64 -31.78 -12.48
N GLU A 220 2.39 -30.82 -13.35
CA GLU A 220 1.36 -30.90 -14.39
C GLU A 220 1.48 -32.21 -15.19
N GLY A 221 0.37 -32.91 -15.38
CA GLY A 221 0.34 -34.24 -15.99
C GLY A 221 0.73 -35.39 -15.05
N GLY A 222 1.22 -35.10 -13.87
CA GLY A 222 1.59 -36.11 -12.86
C GLY A 222 0.34 -36.76 -12.24
N ASP A 223 0.44 -38.03 -11.93
CA ASP A 223 -0.64 -38.83 -11.34
C ASP A 223 -0.40 -39.10 -9.85
N ILE A 224 -1.47 -39.17 -9.09
CA ILE A 224 -1.49 -39.69 -7.71
C ILE A 224 -2.53 -40.78 -7.56
N CYS A 225 -2.29 -41.65 -6.60
CA CYS A 225 -3.27 -42.61 -6.16
C CYS A 225 -3.86 -42.19 -4.81
N TRP A 226 -5.16 -41.94 -4.77
CA TRP A 226 -5.86 -41.63 -3.51
C TRP A 226 -5.88 -42.85 -2.58
N ASP A 227 -6.25 -43.98 -3.20
CA ASP A 227 -6.11 -45.32 -2.64
C ASP A 227 -5.72 -46.26 -3.79
N LYS A 228 -5.74 -47.57 -3.56
CA LYS A 228 -5.35 -48.56 -4.60
C LYS A 228 -6.30 -48.60 -5.81
N ALA A 229 -7.45 -47.94 -5.75
CA ALA A 229 -8.48 -48.01 -6.75
C ALA A 229 -8.72 -46.70 -7.52
N VAL A 230 -8.24 -45.59 -7.00
CA VAL A 230 -8.61 -44.25 -7.49
C VAL A 230 -7.38 -43.46 -7.88
N LYS A 231 -7.28 -43.12 -9.16
CA LYS A 231 -6.20 -42.32 -9.73
C LYS A 231 -6.70 -40.92 -10.11
N PHE A 232 -5.94 -39.89 -9.70
CA PHE A 232 -6.13 -38.52 -10.10
C PHE A 232 -4.92 -38.02 -10.87
N ARG A 233 -5.17 -37.16 -11.88
CA ARG A 233 -4.13 -36.46 -12.64
C ARG A 233 -4.17 -34.99 -12.35
N CYS A 234 -3.02 -34.38 -12.17
CA CYS A 234 -2.88 -32.95 -12.05
C CYS A 234 -3.06 -32.29 -13.40
N THR A 235 -4.05 -31.39 -13.54
CA THR A 235 -4.31 -30.61 -14.76
C THR A 235 -4.71 -29.19 -14.39
N ASP A 236 -4.09 -28.19 -14.99
CA ASP A 236 -4.39 -26.76 -14.78
C ASP A 236 -4.46 -26.37 -13.27
N GLY A 237 -3.54 -26.93 -12.45
CA GLY A 237 -3.49 -26.70 -11.01
C GLY A 237 -4.56 -27.41 -10.18
N GLY A 238 -5.41 -28.22 -10.79
CA GLY A 238 -6.47 -29.01 -10.16
C GLY A 238 -6.33 -30.51 -10.36
N TRP A 239 -7.14 -31.30 -9.64
CA TRP A 239 -7.13 -32.76 -9.74
C TRP A 239 -8.26 -33.28 -10.62
N LEU A 240 -7.90 -33.95 -11.72
CA LEU A 240 -8.86 -34.64 -12.61
C LEU A 240 -8.93 -36.12 -12.24
N PHE A 241 -10.14 -36.63 -11.98
CA PHE A 241 -10.38 -38.06 -11.81
C PHE A 241 -10.25 -38.78 -13.15
N THR A 242 -9.31 -39.75 -13.25
CA THR A 242 -8.96 -40.39 -14.54
C THR A 242 -9.78 -41.61 -14.86
N ARG A 243 -10.62 -42.12 -13.95
CA ARG A 243 -11.32 -43.42 -14.07
C ARG A 243 -10.37 -44.63 -14.28
N GLN A 244 -9.10 -44.50 -14.01
CA GLN A 244 -8.10 -45.58 -14.08
C GLN A 244 -7.80 -46.08 -12.68
N SER A 245 -7.50 -47.36 -12.54
CA SER A 245 -7.03 -47.95 -11.32
C SER A 245 -5.53 -47.63 -11.10
N CYS A 246 -5.12 -47.61 -9.85
CA CYS A 246 -3.71 -47.62 -9.45
C CYS A 246 -3.28 -49.09 -9.35
N GLU A 247 -2.54 -49.59 -10.30
CA GLU A 247 -1.86 -50.85 -10.21
C GLU A 247 -0.51 -50.69 -9.56
#